data_f6753b90ce0851317a877dc2d9b485cb
#
_entry.id   f6753b90ce0851317a877dc2d9b485cb
#
_cell.length_a   1.000
_cell.length_b   1.000
_cell.length_c   1.000
_cell.angle_alpha   90.00
_cell.angle_beta   90.00
_cell.angle_gamma   90.00
#
_symmetry.space_group_name_H-M   'P 1'
#
loop_
_entity.id
_entity.type
_entity.pdbx_description
1 polymer ?
#
loop_
_entity_poly.entity_id
_entity_poly.type
_entity_poly.pdbx_seq_one_letter_code
_entity_poly.pdbx_strand_id
1 'polypeptide(L)'
;MERTWYPNGQLAVEAPWVDDVQEGSVTFYYENGSVQATIPFYGGKIEGVQKYWYENGAPQGEETYRANMKNGPSIFHTPAGIMEMSLNYRDDKIDGSQIWYYPNGQKARVVELLI
;
A
#
# COMPACT_ATOMS: atom_id res chain seq x y z
N MET A 1 14.28 8.54 -14.84
CA MET A 1 13.14 9.05 -14.06
C MET A 1 12.00 9.40 -14.99
N GLU A 2 10.84 8.80 -14.79
CA GLU A 2 9.64 9.08 -15.56
C GLU A 2 8.69 9.90 -14.70
N ARG A 3 8.10 10.95 -15.30
CA ARG A 3 7.15 11.82 -14.60
C ARG A 3 5.93 12.08 -15.47
N THR A 4 4.76 12.06 -14.85
CA THR A 4 3.50 12.47 -15.47
C THR A 4 2.82 13.50 -14.59
N TRP A 5 2.01 14.36 -15.20
CA TRP A 5 1.34 15.46 -14.49
C TRP A 5 -0.16 15.42 -14.74
N TYR A 6 -0.92 15.89 -13.74
CA TYR A 6 -2.34 16.19 -13.92
C TYR A 6 -2.53 17.41 -14.80
N PRO A 7 -3.71 17.59 -15.39
CA PRO A 7 -3.99 18.80 -16.19
C PRO A 7 -3.80 20.12 -15.43
N ASN A 8 -3.92 20.11 -14.09
CA ASN A 8 -3.71 21.31 -13.27
C ASN A 8 -2.24 21.65 -13.05
N GLY A 9 -1.31 20.88 -13.65
CA GLY A 9 0.13 21.10 -13.49
C GLY A 9 0.77 20.40 -12.29
N GLN A 10 -0.03 19.77 -11.43
CA GLN A 10 0.49 19.03 -10.29
C GLN A 10 1.13 17.72 -10.76
N LEU A 11 2.29 17.38 -10.21
CA LEU A 11 2.93 16.09 -10.46
C LEU A 11 1.99 14.96 -10.04
N ALA A 12 1.73 14.02 -10.96
CA ALA A 12 0.82 12.90 -10.71
C ALA A 12 1.57 11.62 -10.35
N VAL A 13 2.63 11.32 -11.09
CA VAL A 13 3.42 10.09 -10.89
C VAL A 13 4.89 10.39 -11.09
N GLU A 14 5.71 9.83 -10.23
CA GLU A 14 7.16 9.85 -10.39
C GLU A 14 7.68 8.42 -10.25
N ALA A 15 8.37 7.94 -11.29
CA ALA A 15 8.83 6.56 -11.36
C ALA A 15 10.32 6.51 -11.72
N PRO A 16 11.17 5.96 -10.84
CA PRO A 16 12.59 5.78 -11.14
C PRO A 16 12.82 4.53 -12.00
N TRP A 17 13.72 4.67 -12.98
CA TRP A 17 14.13 3.59 -13.86
C TRP A 17 15.64 3.53 -13.92
N VAL A 18 16.19 2.32 -13.91
CA VAL A 18 17.62 2.06 -14.10
C VAL A 18 17.76 0.95 -15.14
N ASP A 19 18.45 1.26 -16.27
CA ASP A 19 18.66 0.29 -17.36
C ASP A 19 17.36 -0.38 -17.82
N ASP A 20 16.32 0.45 -18.05
CA ASP A 20 14.98 0.03 -18.49
C ASP A 20 14.23 -0.84 -17.51
N VAL A 21 14.66 -0.88 -16.25
CA VAL A 21 14.00 -1.62 -15.16
C VAL A 21 13.60 -0.64 -14.07
N GLN A 22 12.38 -0.80 -13.52
CA GLN A 22 11.95 0.00 -12.38
C GLN A 22 12.75 -0.38 -11.14
N GLU A 23 13.40 0.63 -10.54
CA GLU A 23 14.20 0.47 -9.33
C GLU A 23 13.92 1.63 -8.38
N GLY A 24 13.57 1.31 -7.14
CA GLY A 24 13.19 2.32 -6.15
C GLY A 24 11.69 2.50 -6.07
N SER A 25 11.24 3.54 -5.38
CA SER A 25 9.83 3.75 -5.13
C SER A 25 9.17 4.56 -6.24
N VAL A 26 8.08 4.04 -6.78
CA VAL A 26 7.17 4.81 -7.63
C VAL A 26 6.22 5.55 -6.69
N THR A 27 6.08 6.87 -6.88
CA THR A 27 5.23 7.70 -6.05
C THR A 27 4.08 8.24 -6.87
N PHE A 28 2.87 8.06 -6.35
CA PHE A 28 1.62 8.61 -6.90
C PHE A 28 1.16 9.76 -6.01
N TYR A 29 0.68 10.83 -6.64
CA TYR A 29 0.19 12.01 -5.93
C TYR A 29 -1.27 12.26 -6.24
N TYR A 30 -1.99 12.83 -5.28
CA TYR A 30 -3.32 13.38 -5.51
C TYR A 30 -3.22 14.72 -6.25
N GLU A 31 -4.31 15.17 -6.81
CA GLU A 31 -4.34 16.48 -7.50
C GLU A 31 -4.02 17.66 -6.57
N ASN A 32 -4.20 17.50 -5.26
CA ASN A 32 -3.87 18.51 -4.26
C ASN A 32 -2.38 18.51 -3.88
N GLY A 33 -1.57 17.61 -4.46
CA GLY A 33 -0.14 17.55 -4.18
C GLY A 33 0.27 16.60 -3.07
N SER A 34 -0.67 16.05 -2.29
CA SER A 34 -0.32 15.09 -1.25
C SER A 34 -0.04 13.72 -1.86
N VAL A 35 0.77 12.92 -1.17
CA VAL A 35 1.12 11.58 -1.64
C VAL A 35 -0.09 10.66 -1.51
N GLN A 36 -0.39 9.93 -2.58
CA GLN A 36 -1.47 8.95 -2.62
C GLN A 36 -0.97 7.55 -2.31
N ALA A 37 0.16 7.16 -2.91
CA ALA A 37 0.71 5.82 -2.75
C ALA A 37 2.19 5.80 -3.07
N THR A 38 2.91 4.86 -2.45
CA THR A 38 4.29 4.55 -2.84
C THR A 38 4.40 3.04 -3.06
N ILE A 39 5.02 2.66 -4.16
CA ILE A 39 5.21 1.27 -4.54
C ILE A 39 6.71 1.01 -4.68
N PRO A 40 7.32 0.16 -3.82
CA PRO A 40 8.75 -0.12 -3.91
C PRO A 40 9.05 -1.18 -4.96
N PHE A 41 10.01 -0.87 -5.84
CA PHE A 41 10.47 -1.81 -6.86
C PHE A 41 11.93 -2.18 -6.64
N TYR A 42 12.23 -3.44 -6.89
CA TYR A 42 13.59 -3.96 -6.89
C TYR A 42 13.69 -4.95 -8.05
N GLY A 43 14.59 -4.66 -9.01
CA GLY A 43 14.75 -5.51 -10.19
C GLY A 43 13.49 -5.64 -11.02
N GLY A 44 12.63 -4.60 -11.05
CA GLY A 44 11.38 -4.60 -11.81
C GLY A 44 10.22 -5.28 -11.08
N LYS A 45 10.43 -5.77 -9.87
CA LYS A 45 9.39 -6.45 -9.08
C LYS A 45 9.06 -5.65 -7.82
N ILE A 46 7.82 -5.73 -7.37
CA ILE A 46 7.41 -5.10 -6.11
C ILE A 46 8.04 -5.87 -4.96
N GLU A 47 8.82 -5.15 -4.14
CA GLU A 47 9.56 -5.74 -3.02
C GLU A 47 9.56 -4.76 -1.86
N GLY A 48 8.97 -5.13 -0.73
CA GLY A 48 8.86 -4.28 0.45
C GLY A 48 7.43 -3.88 0.75
N VAL A 49 7.24 -2.74 1.39
CA VAL A 49 5.93 -2.28 1.85
C VAL A 49 5.37 -1.24 0.88
N GLN A 50 4.22 -1.56 0.29
CA GLN A 50 3.45 -0.64 -0.52
C GLN A 50 2.52 0.14 0.41
N LYS A 51 2.54 1.47 0.33
CA LYS A 51 1.81 2.34 1.26
C LYS A 51 0.82 3.21 0.54
N TYR A 52 -0.30 3.49 1.22
CA TYR A 52 -1.40 4.31 0.71
C TYR A 52 -1.79 5.37 1.74
N TRP A 53 -2.20 6.54 1.26
CA TRP A 53 -2.69 7.64 2.09
C TRP A 53 -3.98 8.20 1.54
N TYR A 54 -4.81 8.74 2.43
CA TYR A 54 -5.99 9.52 2.06
C TYR A 54 -5.57 10.92 1.60
N GLU A 55 -6.47 11.63 0.93
CA GLU A 55 -6.18 12.99 0.45
C GLU A 55 -5.80 13.96 1.56
N ASN A 56 -6.31 13.75 2.78
CA ASN A 56 -5.98 14.58 3.94
C ASN A 56 -4.62 14.24 4.55
N GLY A 57 -3.87 13.29 3.98
CA GLY A 57 -2.57 12.88 4.47
C GLY A 57 -2.60 11.78 5.52
N ALA A 58 -3.77 11.36 5.96
CA ALA A 58 -3.88 10.27 6.94
C ALA A 58 -3.50 8.93 6.30
N PRO A 59 -2.81 8.05 7.03
CA PRO A 59 -2.48 6.72 6.51
C PRO A 59 -3.76 5.93 6.20
N GLN A 60 -3.83 5.36 4.99
CA GLN A 60 -4.95 4.53 4.57
C GLN A 60 -4.64 3.06 4.75
N GLY A 61 -3.42 2.64 4.38
CA GLY A 61 -3.06 1.25 4.49
C GLY A 61 -1.66 0.94 4.03
N GLU A 62 -1.27 -0.29 4.26
CA GLU A 62 0.00 -0.81 3.74
C GLU A 62 -0.12 -2.30 3.46
N GLU A 63 0.62 -2.75 2.45
CA GLU A 63 0.66 -4.14 2.04
C GLU A 63 2.11 -4.53 1.83
N THR A 64 2.49 -5.70 2.33
CA THR A 64 3.87 -6.20 2.24
C THR A 64 4.00 -7.15 1.06
N TYR A 65 5.00 -6.90 0.22
CA TYR A 65 5.26 -7.69 -1.00
C TYR A 65 6.67 -8.27 -0.99
N ARG A 66 6.77 -9.42 -1.62
CA ARG A 66 8.04 -10.08 -1.90
C ARG A 66 7.97 -10.64 -3.31
N ALA A 67 8.82 -10.11 -4.20
CA ALA A 67 8.87 -10.55 -5.60
C ALA A 67 7.48 -10.59 -6.26
N ASN A 68 6.73 -9.48 -6.18
CA ASN A 68 5.38 -9.29 -6.72
C ASN A 68 4.25 -10.05 -6.01
N MET A 69 4.55 -10.82 -4.98
CA MET A 69 3.53 -11.55 -4.23
C MET A 69 3.36 -10.96 -2.84
N LYS A 70 2.11 -10.91 -2.37
CA LYS A 70 1.84 -10.48 -1.00
C LYS A 70 2.41 -11.49 -0.02
N ASN A 71 3.25 -11.01 0.89
CA ASN A 71 3.89 -11.81 1.93
C ASN A 71 4.01 -10.96 3.18
N GLY A 72 3.26 -11.29 4.21
CA GLY A 72 3.22 -10.56 5.45
C GLY A 72 1.93 -9.80 5.65
N PRO A 73 1.92 -8.81 6.57
CA PRO A 73 0.70 -8.11 6.94
C PRO A 73 0.23 -7.12 5.87
N SER A 74 -1.10 -7.01 5.74
CA SER A 74 -1.79 -5.94 5.03
C SER A 74 -2.71 -5.28 6.03
N ILE A 75 -2.51 -4.00 6.28
CA ILE A 75 -3.20 -3.26 7.35
C ILE A 75 -3.85 -2.03 6.76
N PHE A 76 -5.12 -1.79 7.11
CA PHE A 76 -5.90 -0.67 6.59
C PHE A 76 -6.57 0.09 7.72
N HIS A 77 -6.65 1.42 7.55
CA HIS A 77 -7.23 2.34 8.53
C HIS A 77 -8.33 3.17 7.89
N THR A 78 -9.27 3.64 8.71
CA THR A 78 -10.27 4.63 8.29
C THR A 78 -9.61 6.01 8.18
N PRO A 79 -10.27 7.00 7.54
CA PRO A 79 -9.74 8.37 7.51
C PRO A 79 -9.55 8.99 8.90
N ALA A 80 -10.25 8.48 9.92
CA ALA A 80 -10.11 8.92 11.31
C ALA A 80 -8.93 8.26 12.03
N GLY A 81 -8.19 7.36 11.36
CA GLY A 81 -7.05 6.68 11.94
C GLY A 81 -7.37 5.42 12.73
N ILE A 82 -8.61 4.94 12.67
CA ILE A 82 -9.03 3.72 13.35
C ILE A 82 -8.72 2.53 12.46
N MET A 83 -8.09 1.49 13.03
CA MET A 83 -7.79 0.28 12.26
C MET A 83 -9.09 -0.37 11.79
N GLU A 84 -9.17 -0.67 10.49
CA GLU A 84 -10.33 -1.28 9.85
C GLU A 84 -10.16 -2.77 9.66
N MET A 85 -8.98 -3.19 9.20
CA MET A 85 -8.68 -4.60 9.03
C MET A 85 -7.18 -4.85 9.07
N SER A 86 -6.83 -6.07 9.48
CA SER A 86 -5.46 -6.58 9.48
C SER A 86 -5.50 -7.99 8.89
N LEU A 87 -4.86 -8.15 7.74
CA LEU A 87 -4.82 -9.41 7.02
C LEU A 87 -3.38 -9.88 6.93
N ASN A 88 -3.19 -11.19 6.85
CA ASN A 88 -1.85 -11.76 6.67
C ASN A 88 -1.83 -12.64 5.43
N TYR A 89 -0.74 -12.56 4.69
CA TYR A 89 -0.56 -13.27 3.44
C TYR A 89 0.75 -14.04 3.41
N ARG A 90 0.76 -15.09 2.62
CA ARG A 90 1.93 -15.89 2.31
C ARG A 90 1.82 -16.31 0.85
N ASP A 91 2.73 -15.82 0.01
CA ASP A 91 2.72 -16.08 -1.43
C ASP A 91 1.34 -15.83 -2.06
N ASP A 92 0.78 -14.63 -1.83
CA ASP A 92 -0.54 -14.17 -2.30
C ASP A 92 -1.74 -14.88 -1.68
N LYS A 93 -1.53 -15.82 -0.78
CA LYS A 93 -2.61 -16.56 -0.12
C LYS A 93 -2.80 -16.09 1.30
N ILE A 94 -4.05 -16.00 1.73
CA ILE A 94 -4.37 -15.66 3.11
C ILE A 94 -3.81 -16.73 4.03
N ASP A 95 -3.05 -16.32 5.05
CA ASP A 95 -2.40 -17.21 6.01
C ASP A 95 -2.34 -16.53 7.37
N GLY A 96 -2.66 -17.27 8.44
CA GLY A 96 -2.66 -16.76 9.80
C GLY A 96 -3.92 -16.00 10.16
N SER A 97 -3.78 -14.96 10.97
CA SER A 97 -4.91 -14.23 11.53
C SER A 97 -5.41 -13.16 10.58
N GLN A 98 -6.75 -13.11 10.43
CA GLN A 98 -7.45 -12.07 9.69
C GLN A 98 -8.39 -11.41 10.67
N ILE A 99 -8.27 -10.08 10.85
CA ILE A 99 -9.06 -9.35 11.84
C ILE A 99 -9.73 -8.16 11.18
N TRP A 100 -11.03 -8.02 11.43
CA TRP A 100 -11.81 -6.85 11.03
C TRP A 100 -12.29 -6.14 12.28
N TYR A 101 -12.37 -4.82 12.24
CA TYR A 101 -12.72 -3.99 13.38
C TYR A 101 -13.96 -3.16 13.12
N TYR A 102 -14.72 -2.91 14.17
CA TYR A 102 -15.80 -1.91 14.16
C TYR A 102 -15.21 -0.50 14.21
N PRO A 103 -16.00 0.54 13.83
CA PRO A 103 -15.51 1.91 13.92
C PRO A 103 -15.10 2.36 15.33
N ASN A 104 -15.60 1.69 16.38
CA ASN A 104 -15.21 1.96 17.76
C ASN A 104 -13.90 1.32 18.18
N GLY A 105 -13.21 0.61 17.25
CA GLY A 105 -11.93 -0.03 17.51
C GLY A 105 -12.02 -1.44 18.07
N GLN A 106 -13.22 -1.93 18.36
CA GLN A 106 -13.39 -3.30 18.84
C GLN A 106 -13.37 -4.29 17.69
N LYS A 107 -12.87 -5.51 17.95
CA LYS A 107 -12.83 -6.56 16.93
C LYS A 107 -14.23 -6.98 16.55
N ALA A 108 -14.52 -6.94 15.23
CA ALA A 108 -15.80 -7.36 14.68
C ALA A 108 -15.76 -8.84 14.28
N ARG A 109 -14.62 -9.29 13.74
CA ARG A 109 -14.46 -10.65 13.24
C ARG A 109 -12.99 -11.05 13.30
N VAL A 110 -12.73 -12.27 13.70
CA VAL A 110 -11.39 -12.86 13.68
C VAL A 110 -11.49 -14.21 12.99
N VAL A 111 -10.64 -14.42 11.98
CA VAL A 111 -10.52 -15.70 11.28
C VAL A 111 -9.06 -16.09 11.29
N GLU A 112 -8.77 -17.32 11.65
CA GLU A 112 -7.42 -17.86 11.59
C GLU A 112 -7.36 -18.96 10.57
N LEU A 113 -6.47 -18.81 9.60
CA LEU A 113 -6.22 -19.78 8.55
C LEU A 113 -4.77 -20.21 8.60
N LEU A 114 -4.55 -21.50 8.69
CA LEU A 114 -3.22 -22.09 8.63
C LEU A 114 -3.09 -22.86 7.33
N ILE A 115 -2.07 -22.52 6.57
CA ILE A 115 -1.79 -23.17 5.29
C ILE A 115 -0.65 -24.18 5.44
#